data_a75ed29588021ad412705d521fc49a44
#
_entry.id   a75ed29588021ad412705d521fc49a44
#
_cell.length_a   1.000
_cell.length_b   1.000
_cell.length_c   1.000
_cell.angle_alpha   90.00
_cell.angle_beta   90.00
_cell.angle_gamma   90.00
#
_symmetry.space_group_name_H-M   'P 1'
#
loop_
_entity.id
_entity.type
_entity.pdbx_description
1 polymer ?
#
loop_
_entity_poly.entity_id
_entity_poly.type
_entity_poly.pdbx_seq_one_letter_code
_entity_poly.pdbx_strand_id
1 'polypeptide(L)'
;MCGSNDNFDSNTANTLAVSLTRSVAKVSLNLTLPNGADLFTVSAIKLMNVAKKLYYVESTAPTTSAELTDYTSDNSNTITWYIPENKAGTTSLTDWKDRYEGNAPATATYILIEGSYTPQNGTARDVAYAIYLGDNDPADFNVTRNTKYTVNASIRGTNLDDGRVLVGKDLSAAGTRTANCYVVKTTDANKWYRFKATVRGNGAQTAEDISYTGAVIPAGDKISPVKAGLVWETRDNNGTIHTLDYVGYSRNGYIVFKLGSAPEGNAVVAAKDGASKIL
;
A
#
# COMPACT_ATOMS: atom_id res chain seq x y z
N MET A 1 3.30 -21.83 23.36
CA MET A 1 4.69 -22.34 23.40
C MET A 1 4.63 -23.83 23.08
N CYS A 2 5.57 -24.35 22.29
CA CYS A 2 5.68 -25.77 21.92
C CYS A 2 7.13 -26.20 22.06
N GLY A 3 7.38 -27.45 22.49
CA GLY A 3 8.69 -28.03 22.57
C GLY A 3 8.62 -29.56 22.52
N SER A 4 9.70 -30.19 22.08
CA SER A 4 9.85 -31.65 22.03
C SER A 4 11.20 -32.08 22.58
N ASN A 5 11.28 -33.29 23.05
CA ASN A 5 12.54 -33.96 23.42
C ASN A 5 12.43 -35.43 23.00
N ASP A 6 13.31 -35.83 22.10
CA ASP A 6 13.34 -37.19 21.53
C ASP A 6 14.26 -38.18 22.28
N ASN A 7 14.99 -37.67 23.28
CA ASN A 7 15.93 -38.48 24.08
C ASN A 7 15.32 -38.87 25.44
N PHE A 8 14.37 -39.78 25.43
CA PHE A 8 13.78 -40.33 26.65
C PHE A 8 14.22 -41.78 26.86
N ASP A 9 14.90 -42.03 27.98
CA ASP A 9 15.23 -43.40 28.42
C ASP A 9 14.36 -43.75 29.63
N SER A 10 13.52 -44.77 29.48
CA SER A 10 12.61 -45.23 30.51
C SER A 10 13.32 -45.94 31.72
N ASN A 11 14.59 -46.25 31.59
CA ASN A 11 15.34 -47.03 32.60
C ASN A 11 16.23 -46.16 33.49
N THR A 12 16.35 -44.88 33.23
CA THR A 12 17.19 -43.94 33.98
C THR A 12 16.44 -42.72 34.46
N ALA A 13 16.97 -42.02 35.49
CA ALA A 13 16.44 -40.72 35.88
C ALA A 13 16.74 -39.71 34.78
N ASN A 14 15.71 -39.37 33.99
CA ASN A 14 15.86 -38.44 32.88
C ASN A 14 15.69 -36.99 33.34
N THR A 15 16.65 -36.13 32.98
CA THR A 15 16.46 -34.67 33.01
C THR A 15 15.88 -34.23 31.69
N LEU A 16 14.58 -33.86 31.67
CA LEU A 16 13.90 -33.39 30.49
C LEU A 16 14.17 -31.91 30.29
N ALA A 17 15.01 -31.55 29.32
CA ALA A 17 15.18 -30.17 28.89
C ALA A 17 14.23 -29.87 27.73
N VAL A 18 13.20 -29.08 27.96
CA VAL A 18 12.23 -28.67 26.92
C VAL A 18 12.46 -27.22 26.54
N SER A 19 12.84 -26.99 25.28
CA SER A 19 12.90 -25.65 24.72
C SER A 19 11.51 -25.20 24.31
N LEU A 20 11.04 -24.11 24.90
CA LEU A 20 9.73 -23.53 24.58
C LEU A 20 9.87 -22.34 23.63
N THR A 21 9.28 -22.46 22.44
CA THR A 21 9.23 -21.40 21.45
C THR A 21 7.86 -20.72 21.47
N ARG A 22 7.81 -19.38 21.47
CA ARG A 22 6.56 -18.65 21.35
C ARG A 22 5.95 -18.90 19.97
N SER A 23 4.65 -19.18 19.92
CA SER A 23 3.91 -19.39 18.67
C SER A 23 3.49 -18.08 17.96
N VAL A 24 3.77 -16.93 18.57
CA VAL A 24 3.46 -15.59 18.04
C VAL A 24 4.71 -14.76 17.80
N ALA A 25 4.62 -13.83 16.89
CA ALA A 25 5.55 -12.73 16.72
C ALA A 25 5.08 -11.51 17.53
N LYS A 26 6.03 -10.68 17.97
CA LYS A 26 5.77 -9.36 18.55
C LYS A 26 6.10 -8.29 17.53
N VAL A 27 5.14 -7.43 17.17
CA VAL A 27 5.34 -6.26 16.29
C VAL A 27 5.20 -5.01 17.14
N SER A 28 6.21 -4.14 17.12
CA SER A 28 6.19 -2.86 17.82
C SER A 28 6.39 -1.73 16.81
N LEU A 29 5.45 -0.77 16.78
CA LEU A 29 5.55 0.45 16.00
C LEU A 29 5.95 1.60 16.93
N ASN A 30 6.97 2.37 16.53
CA ASN A 30 7.31 3.67 17.10
C ASN A 30 7.18 4.70 15.97
N LEU A 31 6.18 5.55 16.05
CA LEU A 31 5.87 6.55 15.04
C LEU A 31 6.38 7.92 15.47
N THR A 32 7.18 8.55 14.62
CA THR A 32 7.63 9.92 14.78
C THR A 32 6.90 10.80 13.77
N LEU A 33 6.12 11.75 14.27
CA LEU A 33 5.40 12.73 13.46
C LEU A 33 6.32 13.89 13.07
N PRO A 34 6.00 14.63 11.99
CA PRO A 34 6.70 15.86 11.68
C PRO A 34 6.69 16.84 12.86
N ASN A 35 7.81 17.50 13.09
CA ASN A 35 7.93 18.59 14.03
C ASN A 35 8.34 19.85 13.24
N GLY A 36 7.63 20.94 13.44
CA GLY A 36 7.88 22.19 12.72
C GLY A 36 6.67 22.68 11.94
N ALA A 37 6.90 23.15 10.72
CA ALA A 37 5.87 23.79 9.92
C ALA A 37 4.98 22.79 9.15
N ASP A 38 5.48 21.59 8.92
CA ASP A 38 4.68 20.48 8.36
C ASP A 38 3.87 19.81 9.46
N LEU A 39 2.63 19.43 9.17
CA LEU A 39 1.73 18.76 10.11
C LEU A 39 1.26 17.43 9.53
N PHE A 40 1.15 16.44 10.40
CA PHE A 40 0.50 15.18 10.07
C PHE A 40 -0.46 14.78 11.20
N THR A 41 -1.74 14.66 10.84
CA THR A 41 -2.79 14.19 11.75
C THR A 41 -3.12 12.74 11.40
N VAL A 42 -2.84 11.83 12.32
CA VAL A 42 -3.16 10.40 12.16
C VAL A 42 -4.67 10.22 12.23
N SER A 43 -5.25 9.55 11.24
CA SER A 43 -6.67 9.16 11.22
C SER A 43 -6.88 7.70 11.60
N ALA A 44 -5.97 6.81 11.18
CA ALA A 44 -6.00 5.40 11.54
C ALA A 44 -4.61 4.76 11.44
N ILE A 45 -4.34 3.82 12.33
CA ILE A 45 -3.20 2.89 12.22
C ILE A 45 -3.76 1.48 12.18
N LYS A 46 -3.42 0.76 11.12
CA LYS A 46 -3.92 -0.60 10.87
C LYS A 46 -2.77 -1.57 10.69
N LEU A 47 -2.96 -2.79 11.14
CA LEU A 47 -2.08 -3.90 10.80
C LEU A 47 -2.85 -4.81 9.83
N MET A 48 -2.38 -4.86 8.60
CA MET A 48 -3.05 -5.45 7.46
C MET A 48 -2.52 -6.85 7.16
N ASN A 49 -3.34 -7.72 6.61
CA ASN A 49 -2.97 -9.07 6.20
C ASN A 49 -2.37 -9.92 7.34
N VAL A 50 -2.96 -9.88 8.51
CA VAL A 50 -2.53 -10.71 9.65
C VAL A 50 -3.14 -12.09 9.54
N ALA A 51 -2.34 -13.15 9.72
CA ALA A 51 -2.84 -14.52 9.71
C ALA A 51 -3.85 -14.75 10.85
N LYS A 52 -5.00 -15.37 10.54
CA LYS A 52 -6.05 -15.72 11.51
C LYS A 52 -5.72 -16.95 12.33
N LYS A 53 -4.87 -17.84 11.79
CA LYS A 53 -4.56 -19.14 12.40
C LYS A 53 -3.27 -19.09 13.18
N LEU A 54 -3.30 -19.66 14.37
CA LEU A 54 -2.13 -19.92 15.20
C LEU A 54 -1.87 -21.42 15.20
N TYR A 55 -0.69 -21.81 14.75
CA TYR A 55 -0.27 -23.21 14.74
C TYR A 55 0.60 -23.51 15.97
N TYR A 56 0.35 -24.65 16.63
CA TYR A 56 1.22 -25.12 17.73
C TYR A 56 2.62 -25.50 17.21
N VAL A 57 2.66 -26.20 16.08
CA VAL A 57 3.90 -26.51 15.36
C VAL A 57 4.05 -25.53 14.21
N GLU A 58 5.28 -25.16 13.87
CA GLU A 58 5.54 -24.25 12.76
C GLU A 58 4.95 -24.79 11.45
N SER A 59 4.18 -23.96 10.76
CA SER A 59 3.65 -24.29 9.44
C SER A 59 4.72 -24.11 8.38
N THR A 60 4.81 -25.05 7.45
CA THR A 60 5.62 -24.93 6.24
C THR A 60 4.81 -24.45 5.03
N ALA A 61 3.47 -24.47 5.15
CA ALA A 61 2.58 -24.07 4.07
C ALA A 61 2.50 -22.54 3.94
N PRO A 62 2.46 -22.01 2.71
CA PRO A 62 2.20 -20.59 2.46
C PRO A 62 0.83 -20.18 3.01
N THR A 63 0.75 -18.94 3.52
CA THR A 63 -0.52 -18.35 3.97
C THR A 63 -1.36 -17.93 2.76
N THR A 64 -2.64 -18.27 2.76
CA THR A 64 -3.59 -17.88 1.71
C THR A 64 -4.37 -16.64 2.08
N SER A 65 -4.88 -15.90 1.09
CA SER A 65 -5.65 -14.67 1.33
C SER A 65 -6.92 -14.89 2.18
N ALA A 66 -7.55 -16.06 2.11
CA ALA A 66 -8.72 -16.41 2.93
C ALA A 66 -8.40 -16.52 4.43
N GLU A 67 -7.14 -16.72 4.77
CA GLU A 67 -6.63 -16.87 6.14
C GLU A 67 -6.17 -15.56 6.77
N LEU A 68 -6.36 -14.43 6.11
CA LEU A 68 -5.93 -13.11 6.55
C LEU A 68 -7.07 -12.28 7.14
N THR A 69 -6.71 -11.35 8.01
CA THR A 69 -7.60 -10.34 8.61
C THR A 69 -6.82 -9.05 8.86
N ASP A 70 -7.54 -7.96 9.06
CA ASP A 70 -6.97 -6.67 9.37
C ASP A 70 -7.36 -6.24 10.79
N TYR A 71 -6.45 -5.55 11.46
CA TYR A 71 -6.68 -4.96 12.78
C TYR A 71 -6.50 -3.46 12.72
N THR A 72 -7.48 -2.72 13.25
CA THR A 72 -7.36 -1.28 13.49
C THR A 72 -6.96 -1.06 14.94
N SER A 73 -5.93 -0.26 15.17
CA SER A 73 -5.45 0.13 16.49
C SER A 73 -5.95 1.52 16.89
N ASP A 74 -5.71 1.91 18.13
CA ASP A 74 -5.73 3.32 18.51
C ASP A 74 -4.68 4.11 17.71
N ASN A 75 -4.77 5.44 17.71
CA ASN A 75 -3.86 6.32 16.98
C ASN A 75 -2.64 6.70 17.81
N SER A 76 -2.20 5.81 18.71
CA SER A 76 -1.02 6.03 19.54
C SER A 76 0.27 5.98 18.70
N ASN A 77 1.24 6.84 19.05
CA ASN A 77 2.55 6.84 18.40
C ASN A 77 3.41 5.62 18.78
N THR A 78 2.98 4.82 19.77
CA THR A 78 3.66 3.58 20.16
C THR A 78 2.62 2.49 20.32
N ILE A 79 2.70 1.45 19.48
CA ILE A 79 1.73 0.36 19.44
C ILE A 79 2.49 -0.97 19.46
N THR A 80 1.92 -1.97 20.12
CA THR A 80 2.43 -3.35 20.12
C THR A 80 1.33 -4.33 19.80
N TRP A 81 1.60 -5.23 18.85
CA TRP A 81 0.75 -6.35 18.48
C TRP A 81 1.48 -7.68 18.74
N TYR A 82 0.70 -8.72 19.06
CA TYR A 82 1.14 -10.10 19.08
C TYR A 82 0.33 -10.86 18.05
N ILE A 83 1.00 -11.38 17.02
CA ILE A 83 0.36 -11.94 15.84
C ILE A 83 0.87 -13.34 15.52
N PRO A 84 0.07 -14.20 14.91
CA PRO A 84 0.53 -15.47 14.34
C PRO A 84 1.60 -15.25 13.28
N GLU A 85 2.35 -16.31 12.99
CA GLU A 85 3.24 -16.31 11.83
C GLU A 85 2.46 -16.16 10.53
N ASN A 86 3.08 -15.48 9.54
CA ASN A 86 2.56 -15.34 8.19
C ASN A 86 3.65 -15.73 7.19
N LYS A 87 3.45 -16.82 6.46
CA LYS A 87 4.36 -17.30 5.41
C LYS A 87 3.97 -16.68 4.07
N ALA A 88 4.21 -15.37 3.93
CA ALA A 88 3.88 -14.62 2.71
C ALA A 88 4.86 -14.89 1.55
N GLY A 89 6.06 -15.38 1.87
CA GLY A 89 7.08 -15.71 0.88
C GLY A 89 8.16 -14.66 0.71
N THR A 90 8.98 -14.86 -0.31
CA THR A 90 10.10 -14.00 -0.68
C THR A 90 9.98 -13.49 -2.10
N THR A 91 10.70 -12.41 -2.42
CA THR A 91 10.79 -11.81 -3.75
C THR A 91 12.26 -11.71 -4.19
N SER A 92 12.54 -11.00 -5.27
CA SER A 92 13.90 -10.68 -5.72
C SER A 92 14.32 -9.24 -5.38
N LEU A 93 13.66 -8.58 -4.43
CA LEU A 93 13.96 -7.19 -4.08
C LEU A 93 15.31 -7.09 -3.37
N THR A 94 16.07 -6.04 -3.70
CA THR A 94 17.37 -5.74 -3.10
C THR A 94 17.38 -4.42 -2.34
N ASP A 95 16.31 -3.64 -2.42
CA ASP A 95 16.21 -2.33 -1.79
C ASP A 95 14.92 -2.21 -0.97
N TRP A 96 15.04 -1.69 0.24
CA TRP A 96 13.92 -1.49 1.19
C TRP A 96 12.86 -0.51 0.67
N LYS A 97 13.23 0.47 -0.17
CA LYS A 97 12.28 1.41 -0.78
C LYS A 97 11.35 0.75 -1.80
N ASP A 98 11.72 -0.44 -2.28
CA ASP A 98 10.94 -1.19 -3.26
C ASP A 98 9.89 -2.10 -2.63
N ARG A 99 9.79 -2.11 -1.31
CA ARG A 99 8.77 -2.87 -0.56
C ARG A 99 7.44 -2.10 -0.52
N TYR A 100 6.67 -2.20 -1.59
CA TYR A 100 5.35 -1.59 -1.71
C TYR A 100 4.37 -2.55 -2.44
N GLU A 101 3.08 -2.21 -2.48
CA GLU A 101 1.98 -3.06 -2.97
C GLU A 101 2.27 -3.73 -4.33
N GLY A 102 2.87 -3.01 -5.28
CA GLY A 102 3.17 -3.53 -6.61
C GLY A 102 4.26 -4.62 -6.65
N ASN A 103 5.10 -4.71 -5.62
CA ASN A 103 6.25 -5.60 -5.54
C ASN A 103 6.14 -6.62 -4.39
N ALA A 104 5.33 -6.34 -3.38
CA ALA A 104 5.13 -7.24 -2.24
C ALA A 104 4.17 -8.38 -2.61
N PRO A 105 4.35 -9.58 -2.03
CA PRO A 105 3.34 -10.63 -2.11
C PRO A 105 1.98 -10.13 -1.59
N ALA A 106 0.88 -10.52 -2.24
CA ALA A 106 -0.46 -10.07 -1.89
C ALA A 106 -0.90 -10.44 -0.46
N THR A 107 -0.26 -11.46 0.13
CA THR A 107 -0.50 -11.93 1.50
C THR A 107 0.43 -11.33 2.54
N ALA A 108 1.39 -10.48 2.15
CA ALA A 108 2.38 -9.92 3.05
C ALA A 108 1.73 -9.01 4.12
N THR A 109 2.12 -9.19 5.38
CA THR A 109 1.67 -8.35 6.50
C THR A 109 2.34 -6.98 6.44
N TYR A 110 1.56 -5.91 6.64
CA TYR A 110 2.10 -4.55 6.67
C TYR A 110 1.34 -3.64 7.63
N ILE A 111 2.01 -2.60 8.10
CA ILE A 111 1.40 -1.51 8.86
C ILE A 111 0.96 -0.45 7.86
N LEU A 112 -0.31 -0.03 7.95
CA LEU A 112 -0.88 1.08 7.18
C LEU A 112 -1.16 2.24 8.13
N ILE A 113 -0.49 3.38 7.90
CA ILE A 113 -0.69 4.61 8.68
C ILE A 113 -1.43 5.59 7.79
N GLU A 114 -2.67 5.88 8.09
CA GLU A 114 -3.53 6.80 7.35
C GLU A 114 -3.66 8.13 8.08
N GLY A 115 -3.71 9.22 7.34
CA GLY A 115 -3.87 10.54 7.94
C GLY A 115 -3.94 11.66 6.92
N SER A 116 -3.90 12.88 7.44
CA SER A 116 -3.85 14.11 6.65
C SER A 116 -2.52 14.80 6.84
N TYR A 117 -1.79 14.99 5.76
CA TYR A 117 -0.52 15.72 5.74
C TYR A 117 -0.73 17.13 5.21
N THR A 118 -0.28 18.13 5.96
CA THR A 118 -0.33 19.54 5.57
C THR A 118 1.10 20.06 5.51
N PRO A 119 1.67 20.32 4.34
CA PRO A 119 2.97 20.97 4.21
C PRO A 119 2.89 22.45 4.61
N GLN A 120 4.00 23.03 5.04
CA GLN A 120 4.09 24.41 5.53
C GLN A 120 3.38 25.45 4.63
N ASN A 121 3.54 25.30 3.31
CA ASN A 121 3.01 26.25 2.33
C ASN A 121 2.02 25.59 1.38
N GLY A 122 1.19 24.67 1.86
CA GLY A 122 0.28 23.93 0.99
C GLY A 122 -1.01 23.52 1.67
N THR A 123 -1.88 22.90 0.87
CA THR A 123 -3.18 22.37 1.34
C THR A 123 -3.00 20.98 1.92
N ALA A 124 -3.84 20.68 2.92
CA ALA A 124 -3.95 19.34 3.48
C ALA A 124 -4.29 18.30 2.41
N ARG A 125 -3.70 17.12 2.51
CA ARG A 125 -3.95 15.99 1.62
C ARG A 125 -4.03 14.70 2.39
N ASP A 126 -4.97 13.84 2.00
CA ASP A 126 -5.04 12.50 2.55
C ASP A 126 -3.81 11.71 2.10
N VAL A 127 -3.19 11.01 3.02
CA VAL A 127 -1.98 10.21 2.78
C VAL A 127 -2.06 8.92 3.57
N ALA A 128 -1.58 7.84 2.97
CA ALA A 128 -1.33 6.61 3.67
C ALA A 128 0.12 6.16 3.45
N TYR A 129 0.73 5.57 4.48
CA TYR A 129 2.07 5.01 4.45
C TYR A 129 1.99 3.52 4.73
N ALA A 130 2.49 2.69 3.80
CA ALA A 130 2.50 1.24 3.93
C ALA A 130 3.92 0.75 4.29
N ILE A 131 4.06 0.03 5.40
CA ILE A 131 5.34 -0.50 5.89
C ILE A 131 5.23 -2.01 6.01
N TYR A 132 5.83 -2.73 5.07
CA TYR A 132 5.78 -4.19 5.01
C TYR A 132 6.73 -4.83 6.04
N LEU A 133 6.22 -5.84 6.75
CA LEU A 133 6.99 -6.63 7.71
C LEU A 133 7.73 -7.76 6.99
N GLY A 134 8.81 -8.23 7.59
CA GLY A 134 9.65 -9.31 7.12
C GLY A 134 10.94 -9.36 7.93
N ASP A 135 11.81 -10.31 7.64
CA ASP A 135 13.11 -10.41 8.30
C ASP A 135 14.07 -9.29 7.78
N ASN A 136 15.31 -9.30 8.25
CA ASN A 136 16.31 -8.27 7.91
C ASN A 136 16.87 -8.46 6.48
N ASP A 137 15.98 -8.69 5.52
CA ASP A 137 16.23 -8.84 4.10
C ASP A 137 15.10 -8.14 3.32
N PRO A 138 15.39 -7.23 2.37
CA PRO A 138 14.37 -6.58 1.56
C PRO A 138 13.50 -7.55 0.75
N ALA A 139 14.00 -8.73 0.44
CA ALA A 139 13.27 -9.76 -0.28
C ALA A 139 12.30 -10.56 0.59
N ASP A 140 12.48 -10.62 1.91
CA ASP A 140 11.66 -11.43 2.82
C ASP A 140 10.44 -10.68 3.31
N PHE A 141 9.25 -11.30 3.15
CA PHE A 141 7.96 -10.80 3.63
C PHE A 141 7.30 -11.73 4.65
N ASN A 142 8.02 -12.70 5.16
CA ASN A 142 7.51 -13.61 6.17
C ASN A 142 7.47 -12.96 7.55
N VAL A 143 6.42 -13.23 8.30
CA VAL A 143 6.37 -12.97 9.73
C VAL A 143 6.62 -14.28 10.45
N THR A 144 7.77 -14.38 11.13
CA THR A 144 8.22 -15.59 11.80
C THR A 144 7.84 -15.55 13.29
N ARG A 145 7.32 -16.67 13.80
CA ARG A 145 7.02 -16.82 15.22
C ARG A 145 8.26 -16.61 16.10
N ASN A 146 8.06 -16.30 17.36
CA ASN A 146 9.12 -16.04 18.35
C ASN A 146 10.08 -14.89 17.98
N THR A 147 9.73 -14.09 16.98
CA THR A 147 10.51 -12.95 16.49
C THR A 147 9.92 -11.63 16.98
N LYS A 148 10.79 -10.66 17.27
CA LYS A 148 10.42 -9.29 17.59
C LYS A 148 10.73 -8.39 16.40
N TYR A 149 9.70 -7.83 15.79
CA TYR A 149 9.79 -6.79 14.77
C TYR A 149 9.66 -5.42 15.43
N THR A 150 10.65 -4.54 15.24
CA THR A 150 10.59 -3.16 15.72
C THR A 150 10.60 -2.23 14.51
N VAL A 151 9.48 -1.55 14.29
CA VAL A 151 9.31 -0.60 13.19
C VAL A 151 9.42 0.80 13.74
N ASN A 152 10.48 1.52 13.36
CA ASN A 152 10.65 2.94 13.66
C ASN A 152 10.30 3.74 12.41
N ALA A 153 9.12 4.35 12.38
CA ALA A 153 8.61 5.11 11.25
C ALA A 153 8.68 6.61 11.53
N SER A 154 9.24 7.37 10.58
CA SER A 154 9.23 8.84 10.63
C SER A 154 8.49 9.40 9.43
N ILE A 155 7.42 10.14 9.65
CA ILE A 155 6.68 10.83 8.59
C ILE A 155 7.42 12.12 8.25
N ARG A 156 7.87 12.25 6.98
CA ARG A 156 8.69 13.40 6.52
C ARG A 156 8.15 14.10 5.30
N GLY A 157 7.09 13.59 4.66
CA GLY A 157 6.54 14.19 3.45
C GLY A 157 5.69 13.23 2.63
N THR A 158 5.35 13.68 1.42
CA THR A 158 4.42 12.99 0.51
C THR A 158 5.07 12.77 -0.86
N ASN A 159 6.28 12.18 -0.89
CA ASN A 159 6.99 11.92 -2.13
C ASN A 159 6.32 10.80 -2.94
N LEU A 160 5.89 11.10 -4.16
CA LEU A 160 5.26 10.14 -5.08
C LEU A 160 6.27 9.12 -5.65
N ASP A 161 7.57 9.42 -5.63
CA ASP A 161 8.61 8.48 -6.05
C ASP A 161 8.89 7.38 -5.01
N ASP A 162 8.34 7.51 -3.80
CA ASP A 162 8.36 6.45 -2.80
C ASP A 162 7.09 5.61 -2.92
N GLY A 163 7.21 4.38 -3.41
CA GLY A 163 6.07 3.48 -3.60
C GLY A 163 5.31 3.11 -2.32
N ARG A 164 5.90 3.38 -1.13
CA ARG A 164 5.25 3.17 0.17
C ARG A 164 4.27 4.29 0.54
N VAL A 165 4.28 5.40 -0.22
CA VAL A 165 3.48 6.60 0.05
C VAL A 165 2.30 6.65 -0.92
N LEU A 166 1.09 6.70 -0.39
CA LEU A 166 -0.16 6.75 -1.13
C LEU A 166 -0.83 8.10 -0.90
N VAL A 167 -0.75 9.01 -1.87
CA VAL A 167 -1.28 10.38 -1.77
C VAL A 167 -2.66 10.46 -2.39
N GLY A 168 -3.58 11.16 -1.72
CA GLY A 168 -4.94 11.42 -2.16
C GLY A 168 -5.92 10.28 -1.85
N LYS A 169 -7.20 10.60 -1.92
CA LYS A 169 -8.28 9.62 -1.75
C LYS A 169 -8.29 8.65 -2.93
N ASP A 170 -8.34 7.36 -2.64
CA ASP A 170 -8.42 6.31 -3.67
C ASP A 170 -9.80 6.29 -4.32
N LEU A 171 -9.83 6.43 -5.64
CA LEU A 171 -11.03 6.31 -6.47
C LEU A 171 -11.14 4.91 -7.11
N SER A 172 -10.09 4.09 -7.03
CA SER A 172 -10.13 2.73 -7.55
C SER A 172 -11.17 1.93 -6.76
N ALA A 173 -12.09 1.32 -7.45
CA ALA A 173 -13.10 0.49 -6.81
C ALA A 173 -12.43 -0.72 -6.13
N ALA A 174 -12.90 -1.08 -4.95
CA ALA A 174 -12.60 -2.38 -4.37
C ALA A 174 -13.18 -3.45 -5.30
N GLY A 175 -12.34 -4.10 -6.11
CA GLY A 175 -12.79 -5.10 -7.06
C GLY A 175 -11.76 -5.40 -8.16
N THR A 176 -12.18 -6.20 -9.14
CA THR A 176 -11.33 -6.69 -10.22
C THR A 176 -11.19 -5.73 -11.41
N ARG A 177 -11.88 -4.59 -11.38
CA ARG A 177 -11.90 -3.61 -12.49
C ARG A 177 -11.46 -2.24 -11.99
N THR A 178 -10.63 -1.57 -12.78
CA THR A 178 -10.32 -0.16 -12.60
C THR A 178 -11.12 0.65 -13.60
N ALA A 179 -11.98 1.56 -13.13
CA ALA A 179 -12.72 2.46 -14.01
C ALA A 179 -11.74 3.38 -14.75
N ASN A 180 -12.10 3.76 -15.97
CA ASN A 180 -11.39 4.79 -16.76
C ASN A 180 -12.08 6.14 -16.76
N CYS A 181 -13.18 6.27 -16.02
CA CYS A 181 -13.93 7.51 -15.83
C CYS A 181 -14.36 7.62 -14.37
N TYR A 182 -14.07 8.74 -13.74
CA TYR A 182 -14.40 9.03 -12.35
C TYR A 182 -15.16 10.34 -12.24
N VAL A 183 -16.17 10.37 -11.38
CA VAL A 183 -16.90 11.59 -11.05
C VAL A 183 -16.54 11.99 -9.63
N VAL A 184 -16.05 13.23 -9.47
CA VAL A 184 -15.73 13.83 -8.17
C VAL A 184 -16.62 15.05 -7.94
N LYS A 185 -16.86 15.38 -6.67
CA LYS A 185 -17.75 16.51 -6.33
C LYS A 185 -17.04 17.84 -6.56
N THR A 186 -17.73 18.83 -7.10
CA THR A 186 -17.21 20.20 -7.24
C THR A 186 -16.92 20.85 -5.89
N THR A 187 -17.62 20.42 -4.82
CA THR A 187 -17.35 20.84 -3.43
C THR A 187 -16.01 20.35 -2.88
N ASP A 188 -15.32 19.50 -3.60
CA ASP A 188 -14.02 18.94 -3.20
C ASP A 188 -12.84 19.74 -3.77
N ALA A 189 -13.02 21.05 -4.01
CA ALA A 189 -11.96 21.95 -4.45
C ALA A 189 -10.66 21.76 -3.63
N ASN A 190 -9.52 21.78 -4.33
CA ASN A 190 -8.19 21.58 -3.77
C ASN A 190 -7.90 20.18 -3.16
N LYS A 191 -8.82 19.23 -3.21
CA LYS A 191 -8.59 17.87 -2.71
C LYS A 191 -7.75 17.02 -3.67
N TRP A 192 -7.06 16.08 -3.08
CA TRP A 192 -6.19 15.13 -3.78
C TRP A 192 -6.89 13.78 -3.96
N TYR A 193 -6.70 13.19 -5.13
CA TYR A 193 -7.25 11.90 -5.52
C TYR A 193 -6.20 11.05 -6.21
N ARG A 194 -6.40 9.74 -6.19
CA ARG A 194 -5.61 8.78 -6.97
C ARG A 194 -6.49 7.69 -7.54
N PHE A 195 -6.05 7.09 -8.63
CA PHE A 195 -6.62 5.84 -9.16
C PHE A 195 -5.52 4.99 -9.80
N LYS A 196 -5.71 3.66 -9.78
CA LYS A 196 -4.76 2.70 -10.33
C LYS A 196 -4.67 2.86 -11.86
N ALA A 197 -3.46 2.84 -12.42
CA ALA A 197 -3.20 3.02 -13.84
C ALA A 197 -2.11 2.05 -14.34
N THR A 198 -2.27 0.77 -14.04
CA THR A 198 -1.32 -0.29 -14.39
C THR A 198 -1.85 -1.27 -15.43
N VAL A 199 -3.11 -1.08 -15.88
CA VAL A 199 -3.79 -1.92 -16.85
C VAL A 199 -4.44 -1.02 -17.92
N ARG A 200 -4.40 -1.47 -19.17
CA ARG A 200 -5.02 -0.76 -20.30
C ARG A 200 -6.55 -0.88 -20.28
N GLY A 201 -7.23 0.05 -20.95
CA GLY A 201 -8.69 0.07 -21.08
C GLY A 201 -9.40 0.28 -19.75
N ASN A 202 -10.47 -0.46 -19.52
CA ASN A 202 -11.25 -0.40 -18.27
C ASN A 202 -10.69 -1.30 -17.14
N GLY A 203 -9.51 -1.87 -17.31
CA GLY A 203 -8.89 -2.76 -16.34
C GLY A 203 -9.55 -4.14 -16.21
N ALA A 204 -10.51 -4.48 -17.08
CA ALA A 204 -11.16 -5.79 -17.03
C ALA A 204 -10.17 -6.90 -17.41
N GLN A 205 -10.04 -7.90 -16.55
CA GLN A 205 -9.13 -9.04 -16.84
C GLN A 205 -9.76 -10.11 -17.74
N THR A 206 -11.06 -10.04 -18.00
CA THR A 206 -11.82 -11.08 -18.70
C THR A 206 -12.66 -10.58 -19.86
N ALA A 207 -12.71 -9.27 -20.11
CA ALA A 207 -13.45 -8.66 -21.20
C ALA A 207 -12.51 -7.83 -22.07
N GLU A 208 -12.63 -7.99 -23.37
CA GLU A 208 -11.99 -7.12 -24.35
C GLU A 208 -12.67 -5.75 -24.36
N ASP A 209 -11.91 -4.72 -24.62
CA ASP A 209 -12.41 -3.37 -24.85
C ASP A 209 -12.19 -3.00 -26.31
N ILE A 210 -12.92 -2.04 -26.81
CA ILE A 210 -12.78 -1.60 -28.22
C ILE A 210 -12.31 -0.14 -28.20
N SER A 211 -11.19 0.11 -28.87
CA SER A 211 -10.71 1.47 -29.08
C SER A 211 -11.65 2.25 -29.98
N TYR A 212 -11.57 3.57 -29.98
CA TYR A 212 -12.35 4.43 -30.88
C TYR A 212 -12.12 4.15 -32.38
N THR A 213 -11.01 3.48 -32.73
CA THR A 213 -10.72 3.02 -34.10
C THR A 213 -11.30 1.65 -34.41
N GLY A 214 -12.01 1.02 -33.48
CA GLY A 214 -12.54 -0.34 -33.62
C GLY A 214 -11.52 -1.46 -33.37
N ALA A 215 -10.29 -1.14 -32.98
CA ALA A 215 -9.32 -2.16 -32.62
C ALA A 215 -9.62 -2.75 -31.24
N VAL A 216 -9.54 -4.08 -31.13
CA VAL A 216 -9.70 -4.80 -29.87
C VAL A 216 -8.52 -4.48 -28.96
N ILE A 217 -8.82 -4.11 -27.71
CA ILE A 217 -7.84 -3.94 -26.64
C ILE A 217 -7.91 -5.20 -25.80
N PRO A 218 -6.84 -6.01 -25.75
CA PRO A 218 -6.83 -7.26 -24.98
C PRO A 218 -7.11 -7.01 -23.50
N ALA A 219 -7.92 -7.88 -22.91
CA ALA A 219 -8.24 -7.82 -21.49
C ALA A 219 -6.98 -7.98 -20.64
N GLY A 220 -6.84 -7.16 -19.62
CA GLY A 220 -5.76 -7.27 -18.64
C GLY A 220 -4.36 -6.93 -19.15
N ASP A 221 -4.23 -6.29 -20.33
CA ASP A 221 -2.95 -5.79 -20.80
C ASP A 221 -2.29 -4.88 -19.77
N LYS A 222 -1.20 -5.35 -19.20
CA LYS A 222 -0.42 -4.58 -18.26
C LYS A 222 0.36 -3.50 -18.99
N ILE A 223 0.34 -2.31 -18.42
CA ILE A 223 1.18 -1.19 -18.83
C ILE A 223 2.15 -0.84 -17.71
N SER A 224 3.29 -0.29 -18.06
CA SER A 224 4.33 0.13 -17.11
C SER A 224 4.60 1.63 -17.26
N PRO A 225 3.70 2.47 -16.76
CA PRO A 225 3.90 3.91 -16.82
C PRO A 225 5.06 4.34 -15.94
N VAL A 226 5.69 5.44 -16.32
CA VAL A 226 6.69 6.12 -15.50
C VAL A 226 6.32 7.57 -15.25
N LYS A 227 5.29 8.07 -15.94
CA LYS A 227 4.76 9.43 -15.83
C LYS A 227 3.25 9.42 -15.98
N ALA A 228 2.62 10.49 -15.50
CA ALA A 228 1.27 10.86 -15.86
C ALA A 228 1.22 12.34 -16.25
N GLY A 229 0.21 12.73 -16.96
CA GLY A 229 0.02 14.13 -17.32
C GLY A 229 -1.37 14.44 -17.81
N LEU A 230 -1.72 15.70 -17.71
CA LEU A 230 -2.93 16.24 -18.28
C LEU A 230 -2.85 16.18 -19.80
N VAL A 231 -3.91 15.72 -20.44
CA VAL A 231 -4.08 15.71 -21.90
C VAL A 231 -4.96 16.89 -22.29
N TRP A 232 -6.06 17.05 -21.59
CA TRP A 232 -7.03 18.12 -21.82
C TRP A 232 -7.85 18.38 -20.56
N GLU A 233 -8.30 19.61 -20.38
CA GLU A 233 -9.26 19.99 -19.34
C GLU A 233 -10.16 21.15 -19.78
N THR A 234 -11.32 21.26 -19.15
CA THR A 234 -12.16 22.45 -19.24
C THR A 234 -11.47 23.61 -18.53
N ARG A 235 -11.41 24.77 -19.19
CA ARG A 235 -10.90 26.02 -18.62
C ARG A 235 -11.93 27.13 -18.79
N ASP A 236 -11.90 28.12 -17.93
CA ASP A 236 -12.66 29.35 -18.15
C ASP A 236 -12.10 30.15 -19.35
N ASN A 237 -12.85 31.11 -19.80
CA ASN A 237 -12.47 31.95 -20.97
C ASN A 237 -11.19 32.77 -20.74
N ASN A 238 -10.78 32.97 -19.48
CA ASN A 238 -9.58 33.71 -19.10
C ASN A 238 -8.37 32.79 -18.83
N GLY A 239 -8.56 31.46 -18.87
CA GLY A 239 -7.52 30.49 -18.56
C GLY A 239 -7.05 30.49 -17.10
N THR A 240 -7.80 31.12 -16.21
CA THR A 240 -7.45 31.31 -14.80
C THR A 240 -7.96 30.16 -13.92
N ILE A 241 -9.11 29.58 -14.30
CA ILE A 241 -9.73 28.46 -13.60
C ILE A 241 -9.36 27.15 -14.32
N HIS A 242 -8.81 26.23 -13.58
CA HIS A 242 -8.42 24.91 -14.05
C HIS A 242 -9.22 23.84 -13.32
N THR A 243 -9.63 22.80 -14.05
CA THR A 243 -10.26 21.62 -13.43
C THR A 243 -9.26 20.89 -12.53
N LEU A 244 -7.99 20.81 -12.95
CA LEU A 244 -6.91 20.17 -12.20
C LEU A 244 -5.73 21.12 -12.00
N ASP A 245 -5.27 21.24 -10.75
CA ASP A 245 -4.04 21.97 -10.39
C ASP A 245 -2.77 21.13 -10.51
N TYR A 246 -2.93 19.81 -10.46
CA TYR A 246 -1.79 18.89 -10.48
C TYR A 246 -2.19 17.54 -11.08
N VAL A 247 -1.27 16.93 -11.82
CA VAL A 247 -1.33 15.54 -12.28
C VAL A 247 0.07 14.95 -12.20
N GLY A 248 0.20 13.82 -11.53
CA GLY A 248 1.46 13.09 -11.39
C GLY A 248 1.26 11.58 -11.38
N TYR A 249 2.35 10.85 -11.44
CA TYR A 249 2.39 9.39 -11.36
C TYR A 249 3.13 8.96 -10.10
N SER A 250 2.53 8.06 -9.34
CA SER A 250 3.14 7.45 -8.17
C SER A 250 3.85 6.15 -8.57
N ARG A 251 5.05 5.92 -8.03
CA ARG A 251 5.81 4.68 -8.21
C ARG A 251 4.99 3.41 -7.92
N ASN A 252 3.96 3.51 -7.08
CA ASN A 252 3.03 2.42 -6.76
C ASN A 252 1.93 2.21 -7.82
N GLY A 253 2.03 2.80 -8.99
CA GLY A 253 1.14 2.55 -10.12
C GLY A 253 -0.14 3.37 -10.13
N TYR A 254 -0.19 4.49 -9.41
CA TYR A 254 -1.35 5.38 -9.41
C TYR A 254 -1.10 6.67 -10.20
N ILE A 255 -2.11 7.10 -10.96
CA ILE A 255 -2.22 8.51 -11.33
C ILE A 255 -2.77 9.26 -10.11
N VAL A 256 -2.07 10.32 -9.71
CA VAL A 256 -2.42 11.19 -8.60
C VAL A 256 -2.74 12.55 -9.16
N PHE A 257 -3.84 13.15 -8.75
CA PHE A 257 -4.23 14.49 -9.21
C PHE A 257 -4.82 15.33 -8.07
N LYS A 258 -4.72 16.65 -8.21
CA LYS A 258 -5.32 17.63 -7.31
C LYS A 258 -6.36 18.41 -8.10
N LEU A 259 -7.55 18.57 -7.54
CA LEU A 259 -8.58 19.45 -8.11
C LEU A 259 -8.15 20.91 -7.98
N GLY A 260 -8.56 21.72 -8.95
CA GLY A 260 -8.41 23.17 -8.91
C GLY A 260 -9.25 23.81 -7.81
N SER A 261 -9.13 25.12 -7.66
CA SER A 261 -9.90 25.91 -6.71
C SER A 261 -11.38 26.04 -7.10
N ALA A 262 -11.69 25.91 -8.38
CA ALA A 262 -13.04 25.88 -8.94
C ALA A 262 -13.14 24.73 -9.95
N PRO A 263 -13.26 23.48 -9.48
CA PRO A 263 -13.09 22.29 -10.32
C PRO A 263 -14.38 21.93 -11.08
N GLU A 264 -14.92 22.86 -11.83
CA GLU A 264 -16.07 22.61 -12.72
C GLU A 264 -15.59 22.19 -14.11
N GLY A 265 -16.16 21.10 -14.64
CA GLY A 265 -15.87 20.65 -16.00
C GLY A 265 -15.30 19.24 -16.06
N ASN A 266 -14.57 18.96 -17.12
CA ASN A 266 -13.97 17.66 -17.41
C ASN A 266 -12.46 17.79 -17.57
N ALA A 267 -11.74 16.71 -17.23
CA ALA A 267 -10.32 16.60 -17.48
C ALA A 267 -9.98 15.19 -18.00
N VAL A 268 -9.05 15.12 -18.93
CA VAL A 268 -8.48 13.87 -19.43
C VAL A 268 -7.02 13.80 -19.00
N VAL A 269 -6.67 12.77 -18.29
CA VAL A 269 -5.31 12.48 -17.84
C VAL A 269 -4.83 11.17 -18.46
N ALA A 270 -3.53 11.05 -18.72
CA ALA A 270 -2.97 9.86 -19.31
C ALA A 270 -1.74 9.34 -18.55
N ALA A 271 -1.63 8.02 -18.49
CA ALA A 271 -0.42 7.33 -18.15
C ALA A 271 0.54 7.36 -19.36
N LYS A 272 1.83 7.62 -19.12
CA LYS A 272 2.83 7.84 -20.17
C LYS A 272 4.10 7.03 -19.90
N ASP A 273 4.80 6.65 -20.97
CA ASP A 273 6.14 6.07 -20.89
C ASP A 273 7.24 7.12 -20.66
N GLY A 274 8.51 6.67 -20.64
CA GLY A 274 9.67 7.54 -20.45
C GLY A 274 9.83 8.62 -21.53
N ALA A 275 9.37 8.34 -22.76
CA ALA A 275 9.36 9.27 -23.87
C ALA A 275 8.11 10.19 -23.90
N SER A 276 7.26 10.10 -22.87
CA SER A 276 5.98 10.85 -22.75
C SER A 276 4.90 10.43 -23.74
N LYS A 277 5.02 9.27 -24.37
CA LYS A 277 3.97 8.68 -25.20
C LYS A 277 2.88 8.12 -24.30
N ILE A 278 1.62 8.32 -24.66
CA ILE A 278 0.45 7.76 -23.96
C ILE A 278 0.44 6.23 -24.19
N LEU A 279 0.22 5.50 -23.08
CA LEU A 279 0.18 4.02 -23.03
C LEU A 279 -1.23 3.48 -23.16
#